data_277c075cc90643dc02fb87a92d4b1808
#
_entry.id   277c075cc90643dc02fb87a92d4b1808
#
_cell.length_a   1.000
_cell.length_b   1.000
_cell.length_c   1.000
_cell.angle_alpha   90.00
_cell.angle_beta   90.00
_cell.angle_gamma   90.00
#
_symmetry.space_group_name_H-M   'P 1'
#
loop_
_entity.id
_entity.type
_entity.pdbx_description
1 polymer ?
#
loop_
_entity_poly.entity_id
_entity_poly.type
_entity_poly.pdbx_seq_one_letter_code
_entity_poly.pdbx_strand_id
1 'polypeptide(L)'
;LGNTYSYEEVDSFYERVKKDLGGKPFTIAAELKYDGLSISLIYEEGILVRAVTRGDGQVGDDVTANVRTIRSIPLRLQGEGYPRELEVRGEILLPFSEFDRINAERSEAGLPLFANPRNAASGTLKQLDPAIVASRRLDAFFYYVPAQPDMPDSHYERLMQCKAWGLKVSHAIELCHSLSEVHHFLDHWD
;
A
#
# COMPACT_ATOMS: atom_id res chain seq x y z
N LEU A 1 -8.10 4.14 -14.24
CA LEU A 1 -9.12 3.96 -13.21
C LEU A 1 -9.99 5.21 -13.15
N GLY A 2 -11.32 5.03 -13.10
CA GLY A 2 -12.26 6.14 -12.90
C GLY A 2 -12.24 6.61 -11.44
N ASN A 3 -12.59 7.87 -11.24
CA ASN A 3 -12.81 8.45 -9.92
C ASN A 3 -14.31 8.67 -9.71
N THR A 4 -14.75 8.58 -8.46
CA THR A 4 -16.11 8.92 -8.04
C THR A 4 -16.02 9.94 -6.91
N TYR A 5 -16.90 10.95 -6.92
CA TYR A 5 -16.90 12.06 -5.98
C TYR A 5 -18.24 12.25 -5.29
N SER A 6 -19.21 11.40 -5.58
CA SER A 6 -20.54 11.42 -4.96
C SER A 6 -21.11 10.02 -4.81
N TYR A 7 -22.12 9.88 -3.97
CA TYR A 7 -22.83 8.60 -3.80
C TYR A 7 -23.51 8.14 -5.09
N GLU A 8 -24.07 9.08 -5.86
CA GLU A 8 -24.71 8.77 -7.16
C GLU A 8 -23.70 8.20 -8.18
N GLU A 9 -22.46 8.69 -8.14
CA GLU A 9 -21.40 8.16 -9.00
C GLU A 9 -20.94 6.77 -8.55
N VAL A 10 -20.91 6.51 -7.23
CA VAL A 10 -20.65 5.18 -6.68
C VAL A 10 -21.75 4.20 -7.08
N ASP A 11 -23.02 4.60 -6.98
CA ASP A 11 -24.17 3.81 -7.40
C ASP A 11 -24.10 3.47 -8.90
N SER A 12 -23.79 4.47 -9.71
CA SER A 12 -23.61 4.31 -11.16
C SER A 12 -22.45 3.35 -11.48
N PHE A 13 -21.35 3.42 -10.73
CA PHE A 13 -20.25 2.48 -10.87
C PHE A 13 -20.69 1.05 -10.53
N TYR A 14 -21.39 0.87 -9.41
CA TYR A 14 -21.88 -0.43 -8.96
C TYR A 14 -22.82 -1.07 -9.99
N GLU A 15 -23.78 -0.32 -10.50
CA GLU A 15 -24.73 -0.80 -11.52
C GLU A 15 -24.03 -1.13 -12.86
N ARG A 16 -23.01 -0.39 -13.24
CA ARG A 16 -22.17 -0.69 -14.40
C ARG A 16 -21.46 -2.04 -14.25
N VAL A 17 -20.80 -2.26 -13.10
CA VAL A 17 -20.13 -3.54 -12.80
C VAL A 17 -21.13 -4.70 -12.87
N LYS A 18 -22.30 -4.54 -12.25
CA LYS A 18 -23.37 -5.53 -12.29
C LYS A 18 -23.82 -5.88 -13.71
N LYS A 19 -23.96 -4.87 -14.55
CA LYS A 19 -24.31 -5.03 -15.97
C LYS A 19 -23.20 -5.74 -16.75
N ASP A 20 -21.95 -5.33 -16.56
CA ASP A 20 -20.78 -5.89 -17.25
C ASP A 20 -20.58 -7.37 -16.91
N LEU A 21 -20.93 -7.76 -15.68
CA LEU A 21 -20.91 -9.15 -15.22
C LEU A 21 -22.14 -9.97 -15.62
N GLY A 22 -23.08 -9.37 -16.38
CA GLY A 22 -24.32 -10.06 -16.80
C GLY A 22 -25.21 -10.48 -15.65
N GLY A 23 -25.23 -9.72 -14.56
CA GLY A 23 -26.01 -10.00 -13.35
C GLY A 23 -25.46 -11.10 -12.44
N LYS A 24 -24.25 -11.61 -12.70
CA LYS A 24 -23.58 -12.54 -11.79
C LYS A 24 -23.29 -11.87 -10.44
N PRO A 25 -23.39 -12.62 -9.33
CA PRO A 25 -23.04 -12.10 -8.02
C PRO A 25 -21.55 -11.72 -7.97
N PHE A 26 -21.24 -10.62 -7.29
CA PHE A 26 -19.89 -10.14 -7.07
C PHE A 26 -19.78 -9.48 -5.70
N THR A 27 -18.56 -9.30 -5.25
CA THR A 27 -18.22 -8.56 -4.03
C THR A 27 -17.25 -7.44 -4.37
N ILE A 28 -17.24 -6.40 -3.53
CA ILE A 28 -16.34 -5.26 -3.64
C ILE A 28 -15.42 -5.25 -2.41
N ALA A 29 -14.12 -5.24 -2.62
CA ALA A 29 -13.17 -4.91 -1.57
C ALA A 29 -13.08 -3.39 -1.45
N ALA A 30 -13.56 -2.84 -0.36
CA ALA A 30 -13.46 -1.42 -0.04
C ALA A 30 -12.24 -1.17 0.84
N GLU A 31 -11.41 -0.19 0.47
CA GLU A 31 -10.14 0.08 1.13
C GLU A 31 -9.88 1.58 1.20
N LEU A 32 -9.13 2.00 2.22
CA LEU A 32 -8.59 3.36 2.26
C LEU A 32 -7.45 3.51 1.25
N LYS A 33 -7.43 4.63 0.56
CA LYS A 33 -6.34 5.01 -0.33
C LYS A 33 -5.32 5.86 0.44
N TYR A 34 -4.21 5.23 0.80
CA TYR A 34 -3.10 5.93 1.46
C TYR A 34 -2.34 6.82 0.48
N ASP A 35 -1.84 7.94 0.97
CA ASP A 35 -1.05 8.92 0.21
C ASP A 35 0.42 8.88 0.61
N GLY A 36 1.24 8.33 -0.25
CA GLY A 36 2.67 8.14 -0.03
C GLY A 36 3.43 7.88 -1.32
N LEU A 37 4.36 6.96 -1.28
CA LEU A 37 5.16 6.52 -2.42
C LEU A 37 4.87 5.04 -2.72
N SER A 38 4.44 4.77 -3.93
CA SER A 38 4.16 3.40 -4.39
C SER A 38 5.44 2.56 -4.46
N ILE A 39 5.35 1.33 -3.96
CA ILE A 39 6.46 0.37 -3.88
C ILE A 39 6.02 -1.03 -4.32
N SER A 40 6.89 -1.73 -5.04
CA SER A 40 6.78 -3.17 -5.26
C SER A 40 7.84 -3.90 -4.46
N LEU A 41 7.44 -4.91 -3.71
CA LEU A 41 8.33 -5.84 -3.01
C LEU A 41 8.34 -7.18 -3.72
N ILE A 42 9.51 -7.78 -3.82
CA ILE A 42 9.70 -9.13 -4.35
C ILE A 42 10.34 -9.99 -3.27
N TYR A 43 9.63 -11.06 -2.91
CA TYR A 43 10.10 -12.10 -2.01
C TYR A 43 10.42 -13.35 -2.82
N GLU A 44 11.56 -13.96 -2.54
CA GLU A 44 11.95 -15.27 -3.05
C GLU A 44 12.14 -16.22 -1.87
N GLU A 45 11.49 -17.39 -1.93
CA GLU A 45 11.50 -18.36 -0.83
C GLU A 45 11.19 -17.73 0.55
N GLY A 46 10.28 -16.76 0.55
CA GLY A 46 9.86 -16.00 1.73
C GLY A 46 10.83 -14.91 2.20
N ILE A 47 11.90 -14.62 1.48
CA ILE A 47 12.91 -13.61 1.84
C ILE A 47 12.77 -12.41 0.92
N LEU A 48 12.77 -11.20 1.50
CA LEU A 48 12.77 -9.95 0.73
C LEU A 48 14.10 -9.82 -0.03
N VAL A 49 14.02 -9.93 -1.36
CA VAL A 49 15.21 -9.82 -2.24
C VAL A 49 15.28 -8.49 -2.96
N ARG A 50 14.13 -7.85 -3.25
CA ARG A 50 14.12 -6.59 -3.99
C ARG A 50 12.92 -5.72 -3.61
N ALA A 51 13.16 -4.41 -3.58
CA ALA A 51 12.14 -3.38 -3.45
C ALA A 51 12.38 -2.29 -4.51
N VAL A 52 11.36 -1.97 -5.29
CA VAL A 52 11.46 -1.05 -6.43
C VAL A 52 10.33 -0.02 -6.37
N THR A 53 10.67 1.25 -6.55
CA THR A 53 9.66 2.31 -6.69
C THR A 53 8.93 2.18 -8.02
N ARG A 54 7.73 2.75 -8.11
CA ARG A 54 6.96 2.74 -9.36
C ARG A 54 7.64 3.55 -10.48
N GLY A 55 8.40 4.61 -10.12
CA GLY A 55 9.01 5.52 -11.09
C GLY A 55 7.97 6.13 -12.03
N ASP A 56 8.28 6.11 -13.32
CA ASP A 56 7.40 6.54 -14.42
C ASP A 56 6.42 5.45 -14.90
N GLY A 57 6.43 4.29 -14.24
CA GLY A 57 5.64 3.12 -14.60
C GLY A 57 6.37 2.10 -15.48
N GLN A 58 7.54 2.46 -16.04
CA GLN A 58 8.40 1.55 -16.82
C GLN A 58 9.75 1.32 -16.12
N VAL A 59 10.32 2.38 -15.55
CA VAL A 59 11.60 2.34 -14.84
C VAL A 59 11.40 2.88 -13.44
N GLY A 60 11.75 2.10 -12.42
CA GLY A 60 11.74 2.48 -11.02
C GLY A 60 13.13 2.35 -10.41
N ASP A 61 13.33 3.04 -9.29
CA ASP A 61 14.58 2.97 -8.54
C ASP A 61 14.60 1.72 -7.65
N ASP A 62 15.73 1.02 -7.61
CA ASP A 62 15.97 -0.03 -6.61
C ASP A 62 16.29 0.63 -5.27
N VAL A 63 15.40 0.43 -4.30
CA VAL A 63 15.50 1.01 -2.96
C VAL A 63 15.55 -0.07 -1.87
N THR A 64 15.98 -1.26 -2.24
CA THR A 64 15.99 -2.44 -1.36
C THR A 64 16.72 -2.18 -0.04
N ALA A 65 17.90 -1.58 -0.07
CA ALA A 65 18.67 -1.29 1.13
C ALA A 65 17.92 -0.36 2.10
N ASN A 66 17.25 0.66 1.56
CA ASN A 66 16.46 1.62 2.34
C ASN A 66 15.19 0.97 2.89
N VAL A 67 14.49 0.19 2.07
CA VAL A 67 13.26 -0.51 2.48
C VAL A 67 13.52 -1.53 3.59
N ARG A 68 14.68 -2.17 3.61
CA ARG A 68 15.07 -3.09 4.69
C ARG A 68 15.13 -2.44 6.07
N THR A 69 15.21 -1.12 6.16
CA THR A 69 15.21 -0.38 7.43
C THR A 69 13.80 -0.11 7.96
N ILE A 70 12.76 -0.30 7.15
CA ILE A 70 11.37 -0.04 7.52
C ILE A 70 10.85 -1.20 8.37
N ARG A 71 10.59 -0.94 9.66
CA ARG A 71 10.27 -1.98 10.64
C ARG A 71 8.98 -2.75 10.35
N SER A 72 7.99 -2.11 9.72
CA SER A 72 6.72 -2.74 9.35
C SER A 72 6.81 -3.66 8.13
N ILE A 73 7.94 -3.68 7.42
CA ILE A 73 8.16 -4.55 6.26
C ILE A 73 8.96 -5.77 6.71
N PRO A 74 8.39 -6.99 6.63
CA PRO A 74 9.10 -8.19 7.03
C PRO A 74 10.24 -8.50 6.06
N LEU A 75 11.43 -8.77 6.58
CA LEU A 75 12.57 -9.27 5.79
C LEU A 75 12.40 -10.74 5.43
N ARG A 76 11.62 -11.47 6.23
CA ARG A 76 11.20 -12.85 6.04
C ARG A 76 9.71 -12.96 6.30
N LEU A 77 9.00 -13.58 5.38
CA LEU A 77 7.58 -13.91 5.57
C LEU A 77 7.41 -14.90 6.71
N GLN A 78 6.31 -14.75 7.43
CA GLN A 78 5.92 -15.64 8.53
C GLN A 78 5.01 -16.76 8.02
N GLY A 79 4.92 -17.85 8.79
CA GLY A 79 4.05 -18.97 8.44
C GLY A 79 4.55 -19.78 7.26
N GLU A 80 3.62 -20.41 6.57
CA GLU A 80 3.86 -21.34 5.47
C GLU A 80 2.91 -21.07 4.31
N GLY A 81 3.14 -21.74 3.18
CA GLY A 81 2.24 -21.71 2.03
C GLY A 81 2.37 -20.47 1.13
N TYR A 82 3.39 -19.64 1.31
CA TYR A 82 3.67 -18.55 0.37
C TYR A 82 4.29 -19.11 -0.93
N PRO A 83 4.04 -18.43 -2.07
CA PRO A 83 4.64 -18.80 -3.34
C PRO A 83 6.18 -18.74 -3.28
N ARG A 84 6.82 -19.51 -4.15
CA ARG A 84 8.27 -19.45 -4.28
C ARG A 84 8.76 -18.04 -4.60
N GLU A 85 8.05 -17.34 -5.49
CA GLU A 85 8.22 -15.92 -5.76
C GLU A 85 6.91 -15.21 -5.48
N LEU A 86 6.95 -14.15 -4.67
CA LEU A 86 5.80 -13.33 -4.35
C LEU A 86 6.11 -11.88 -4.67
N GLU A 87 5.33 -11.27 -5.58
CA GLU A 87 5.27 -9.83 -5.76
C GLU A 87 4.08 -9.26 -4.98
N VAL A 88 4.34 -8.20 -4.21
CA VAL A 88 3.29 -7.45 -3.52
C VAL A 88 3.54 -5.96 -3.68
N ARG A 89 2.46 -5.19 -3.86
CA ARG A 89 2.52 -3.72 -4.02
C ARG A 89 1.87 -3.04 -2.84
N GLY A 90 2.46 -1.91 -2.46
CA GLY A 90 1.99 -1.12 -1.35
C GLY A 90 2.37 0.34 -1.47
N GLU A 91 2.12 1.05 -0.39
CA GLU A 91 2.44 2.47 -0.24
C GLU A 91 3.36 2.64 0.95
N ILE A 92 4.51 3.29 0.73
CA ILE A 92 5.37 3.77 1.79
C ILE A 92 4.95 5.17 2.15
N LEU A 93 4.75 5.42 3.43
CA LEU A 93 4.26 6.69 3.95
C LEU A 93 5.02 7.11 5.19
N LEU A 94 4.91 8.39 5.50
CA LEU A 94 5.43 8.97 6.72
C LEU A 94 4.26 9.36 7.62
N PRO A 95 4.16 8.83 8.85
CA PRO A 95 3.16 9.28 9.81
C PRO A 95 3.26 10.79 10.09
N PHE A 96 2.14 11.46 10.32
CA PHE A 96 2.11 12.90 10.57
C PHE A 96 3.00 13.31 11.74
N SER A 97 3.04 12.54 12.82
CA SER A 97 3.90 12.81 13.97
C SER A 97 5.38 12.83 13.62
N GLU A 98 5.81 11.95 12.72
CA GLU A 98 7.19 11.91 12.24
C GLU A 98 7.47 13.04 11.25
N PHE A 99 6.50 13.39 10.41
CA PHE A 99 6.60 14.54 9.51
C PHE A 99 6.84 15.84 10.29
N ASP A 100 6.05 16.07 11.35
CA ASP A 100 6.18 17.26 12.20
C ASP A 100 7.55 17.29 12.90
N ARG A 101 8.01 16.14 13.42
CA ARG A 101 9.34 16.02 14.05
C ARG A 101 10.45 16.34 13.07
N ILE A 102 10.42 15.76 11.87
CA ILE A 102 11.46 15.99 10.85
C ILE A 102 11.48 17.46 10.41
N ASN A 103 10.33 18.07 10.23
CA ASN A 103 10.26 19.48 9.85
C ASN A 103 10.72 20.41 10.97
N ALA A 104 10.48 20.07 12.23
CA ALA A 104 11.04 20.82 13.37
C ALA A 104 12.58 20.76 13.36
N GLU A 105 13.17 19.59 13.23
CA GLU A 105 14.62 19.41 13.13
C GLU A 105 15.23 20.16 11.93
N ARG A 106 14.55 20.14 10.77
CA ARG A 106 14.98 20.88 9.57
C ARG A 106 14.93 22.39 9.79
N SER A 107 13.88 22.88 10.45
CA SER A 107 13.75 24.30 10.80
C SER A 107 14.88 24.76 11.71
N GLU A 108 15.19 24.00 12.74
CA GLU A 108 16.32 24.30 13.65
C GLU A 108 17.67 24.29 12.93
N ALA A 109 17.82 23.41 11.93
CA ALA A 109 19.04 23.33 11.12
C ALA A 109 19.07 24.36 9.97
N GLY A 110 18.05 25.21 9.81
CA GLY A 110 17.94 26.19 8.71
C GLY A 110 17.76 25.54 7.33
N LEU A 111 17.25 24.32 7.27
CA LEU A 111 17.01 23.59 6.04
C LEU A 111 15.57 23.82 5.52
N PRO A 112 15.35 23.74 4.19
CA PRO A 112 14.00 23.82 3.63
C PRO A 112 13.08 22.74 4.20
N LEU A 113 11.86 23.12 4.57
CA LEU A 113 10.85 22.19 5.07
C LEU A 113 10.28 21.32 3.94
N PHE A 114 9.86 20.10 4.27
CA PHE A 114 9.04 19.31 3.37
C PHE A 114 7.63 19.89 3.30
N ALA A 115 7.05 19.95 2.10
CA ALA A 115 5.73 20.52 1.87
C ALA A 115 4.58 19.65 2.44
N ASN A 116 4.76 18.33 2.42
CA ASN A 116 3.77 17.36 2.87
C ASN A 116 4.42 16.01 3.22
N PRO A 117 3.71 15.11 3.93
CA PRO A 117 4.24 13.79 4.29
C PRO A 117 4.67 12.92 3.10
N ARG A 118 3.96 13.01 1.96
CA ARG A 118 4.32 12.28 0.74
C ARG A 118 5.68 12.69 0.20
N ASN A 119 5.95 14.00 0.11
CA ASN A 119 7.24 14.51 -0.33
C ASN A 119 8.36 14.13 0.65
N ALA A 120 8.08 14.15 1.94
CA ALA A 120 9.03 13.72 2.97
C ALA A 120 9.33 12.21 2.87
N ALA A 121 8.33 11.37 2.64
CA ALA A 121 8.51 9.93 2.43
C ALA A 121 9.34 9.66 1.17
N SER A 122 9.02 10.31 0.05
CA SER A 122 9.75 10.17 -1.20
C SER A 122 11.20 10.63 -1.09
N GLY A 123 11.43 11.79 -0.49
CA GLY A 123 12.78 12.31 -0.26
C GLY A 123 13.59 11.44 0.70
N THR A 124 12.96 10.83 1.69
CA THR A 124 13.59 9.90 2.62
C THR A 124 14.01 8.61 1.91
N LEU A 125 13.12 8.01 1.14
CA LEU A 125 13.38 6.72 0.50
C LEU A 125 14.51 6.80 -0.54
N LYS A 126 14.79 7.99 -1.05
CA LYS A 126 15.87 8.25 -2.02
C LYS A 126 17.22 8.64 -1.38
N GLN A 127 17.33 8.63 -0.05
CA GLN A 127 18.60 8.88 0.62
C GLN A 127 19.62 7.79 0.31
N LEU A 128 20.87 8.18 0.16
CA LEU A 128 21.98 7.25 -0.10
C LEU A 128 22.37 6.47 1.15
N ASP A 129 22.17 7.05 2.33
CA ASP A 129 22.49 6.43 3.61
C ASP A 129 21.25 5.78 4.24
N PRO A 130 21.20 4.43 4.33
CA PRO A 130 20.10 3.74 4.98
C PRO A 130 19.90 4.10 6.46
N ALA A 131 20.93 4.59 7.15
CA ALA A 131 20.81 5.02 8.55
C ALA A 131 19.90 6.27 8.67
N ILE A 132 19.95 7.18 7.70
CA ILE A 132 19.05 8.34 7.64
C ILE A 132 17.61 7.86 7.44
N VAL A 133 17.40 6.89 6.55
CA VAL A 133 16.08 6.29 6.30
C VAL A 133 15.52 5.66 7.58
N ALA A 134 16.33 4.86 8.26
CA ALA A 134 15.96 4.21 9.52
C ALA A 134 15.55 5.21 10.62
N SER A 135 16.21 6.36 10.69
CA SER A 135 15.93 7.42 11.68
C SER A 135 14.59 8.10 11.48
N ARG A 136 14.02 8.05 10.27
CA ARG A 136 12.79 8.75 9.91
C ARG A 136 11.52 7.94 10.07
N ARG A 137 11.62 6.67 10.48
CA ARG A 137 10.51 5.80 10.88
C ARG A 137 9.35 5.76 9.87
N LEU A 138 9.69 5.48 8.61
CA LEU A 138 8.69 5.24 7.57
C LEU A 138 7.79 4.05 7.95
N ASP A 139 6.57 4.06 7.44
CA ASP A 139 5.61 2.97 7.53
C ASP A 139 5.20 2.51 6.13
N ALA A 140 4.54 1.37 6.03
CA ALA A 140 4.06 0.83 4.77
C ALA A 140 2.75 0.08 4.96
N PHE A 141 1.87 0.18 3.94
CA PHE A 141 0.66 -0.65 3.83
C PHE A 141 0.61 -1.30 2.45
N PHE A 142 0.27 -2.59 2.43
CA PHE A 142 0.17 -3.36 1.21
C PHE A 142 -1.29 -3.49 0.79
N TYR A 143 -1.58 -3.21 -0.46
CA TYR A 143 -2.95 -3.10 -0.97
C TYR A 143 -3.19 -3.87 -2.27
N TYR A 144 -2.16 -4.44 -2.89
CA TYR A 144 -2.34 -5.13 -4.15
C TYR A 144 -1.34 -6.27 -4.33
N VAL A 145 -1.85 -7.42 -4.73
CA VAL A 145 -1.07 -8.58 -5.12
C VAL A 145 -1.42 -8.91 -6.56
N PRO A 146 -0.47 -8.80 -7.52
CA PRO A 146 -0.73 -9.20 -8.88
C PRO A 146 -1.20 -10.65 -8.99
N ALA A 147 -1.99 -10.94 -10.03
CA ALA A 147 -2.31 -12.33 -10.34
C ALA A 147 -1.01 -13.10 -10.64
N GLN A 148 -0.78 -14.16 -9.91
CA GLN A 148 0.43 -14.97 -10.00
C GLN A 148 0.14 -16.40 -9.58
N PRO A 149 0.98 -17.39 -9.99
CA PRO A 149 0.81 -18.79 -9.59
C PRO A 149 0.72 -18.94 -8.06
N ASP A 150 0.01 -19.97 -7.62
CA ASP A 150 -0.14 -20.36 -6.21
C ASP A 150 -0.80 -19.30 -5.30
N MET A 151 -1.52 -18.34 -5.90
CA MET A 151 -2.33 -17.35 -5.18
C MET A 151 -3.80 -17.47 -5.55
N PRO A 152 -4.74 -17.18 -4.62
CA PRO A 152 -6.17 -17.18 -4.93
C PRO A 152 -6.54 -16.14 -5.97
N ASP A 153 -7.67 -16.34 -6.66
CA ASP A 153 -8.17 -15.39 -7.66
C ASP A 153 -8.75 -14.11 -7.02
N SER A 154 -9.29 -14.23 -5.81
CA SER A 154 -9.87 -13.09 -5.10
C SER A 154 -8.80 -12.12 -4.58
N HIS A 155 -8.96 -10.86 -4.91
CA HIS A 155 -8.12 -9.77 -4.40
C HIS A 155 -8.11 -9.71 -2.86
N TYR A 156 -9.30 -9.79 -2.25
CA TYR A 156 -9.43 -9.80 -0.79
C TYR A 156 -8.68 -10.97 -0.15
N GLU A 157 -8.85 -12.19 -0.69
CA GLU A 157 -8.18 -13.38 -0.16
C GLU A 157 -6.65 -13.29 -0.30
N ARG A 158 -6.14 -12.74 -1.40
CA ARG A 158 -4.70 -12.49 -1.57
C ARG A 158 -4.16 -11.58 -0.48
N LEU A 159 -4.85 -10.49 -0.17
CA LEU A 159 -4.45 -9.57 0.89
C LEU A 159 -4.52 -10.22 2.27
N MET A 160 -5.53 -11.03 2.55
CA MET A 160 -5.63 -11.75 3.82
C MET A 160 -4.51 -12.78 3.98
N GLN A 161 -4.08 -13.45 2.91
CA GLN A 161 -2.91 -14.31 2.95
C GLN A 161 -1.63 -13.51 3.21
N CYS A 162 -1.42 -12.39 2.55
CA CYS A 162 -0.29 -11.49 2.81
C CYS A 162 -0.25 -11.03 4.27
N LYS A 163 -1.40 -10.69 4.84
CA LYS A 163 -1.52 -10.35 6.26
C LYS A 163 -1.08 -11.51 7.16
N ALA A 164 -1.48 -12.73 6.86
CA ALA A 164 -1.08 -13.93 7.60
C ALA A 164 0.44 -14.18 7.53
N TRP A 165 1.09 -13.77 6.44
CA TRP A 165 2.55 -13.85 6.27
C TRP A 165 3.33 -12.68 6.87
N GLY A 166 2.65 -11.77 7.57
CA GLY A 166 3.27 -10.66 8.30
C GLY A 166 3.35 -9.34 7.54
N LEU A 167 2.81 -9.26 6.32
CA LEU A 167 2.70 -8.00 5.59
C LEU A 167 1.57 -7.14 6.18
N LYS A 168 1.82 -5.85 6.35
CA LYS A 168 0.85 -4.92 6.93
C LYS A 168 -0.21 -4.54 5.91
N VAL A 169 -1.41 -5.06 6.07
CA VAL A 169 -2.60 -4.71 5.30
C VAL A 169 -3.45 -3.74 6.12
N SER A 170 -4.15 -2.81 5.46
CA SER A 170 -5.04 -1.89 6.15
C SER A 170 -6.07 -2.64 7.00
N HIS A 171 -6.29 -2.17 8.23
CA HIS A 171 -7.39 -2.64 9.06
C HIS A 171 -8.76 -2.15 8.57
N ALA A 172 -8.77 -1.16 7.69
CA ALA A 172 -9.95 -0.57 7.08
C ALA A 172 -10.36 -1.26 5.76
N ILE A 173 -9.90 -2.48 5.51
CA ILE A 173 -10.38 -3.25 4.36
C ILE A 173 -11.66 -4.00 4.73
N GLU A 174 -12.70 -3.85 3.91
CA GLU A 174 -13.97 -4.56 4.05
C GLU A 174 -14.38 -5.25 2.76
N LEU A 175 -14.91 -6.47 2.88
CA LEU A 175 -15.53 -7.17 1.77
C LEU A 175 -17.02 -6.88 1.75
N CYS A 176 -17.45 -6.02 0.83
CA CYS A 176 -18.83 -5.58 0.68
C CYS A 176 -19.59 -6.50 -0.28
N HIS A 177 -20.73 -7.03 0.17
CA HIS A 177 -21.61 -7.92 -0.60
C HIS A 177 -22.80 -7.18 -1.25
N SER A 178 -22.96 -5.90 -0.92
CA SER A 178 -24.04 -5.05 -1.42
C SER A 178 -23.61 -3.60 -1.54
N LEU A 179 -24.38 -2.83 -2.32
CA LEU A 179 -24.19 -1.38 -2.42
C LEU A 179 -24.37 -0.68 -1.06
N SER A 180 -25.31 -1.15 -0.24
CA SER A 180 -25.52 -0.63 1.10
C SER A 180 -24.29 -0.78 2.01
N GLU A 181 -23.57 -1.89 1.92
CA GLU A 181 -22.31 -2.10 2.66
C GLU A 181 -21.20 -1.18 2.15
N VAL A 182 -21.13 -0.91 0.84
CA VAL A 182 -20.20 0.07 0.28
C VAL A 182 -20.48 1.47 0.84
N HIS A 183 -21.75 1.90 0.87
CA HIS A 183 -22.14 3.18 1.46
C HIS A 183 -21.77 3.24 2.95
N HIS A 184 -22.03 2.16 3.71
CA HIS A 184 -21.65 2.09 5.11
C HIS A 184 -20.15 2.28 5.33
N PHE A 185 -19.33 1.65 4.50
CA PHE A 185 -17.87 1.84 4.53
C PHE A 185 -17.49 3.30 4.26
N LEU A 186 -18.08 3.92 3.24
CA LEU A 186 -17.82 5.34 2.92
C LEU A 186 -18.21 6.25 4.09
N ASP A 187 -19.42 6.08 4.64
CA ASP A 187 -19.91 6.89 5.77
C ASP A 187 -19.05 6.76 7.03
N HIS A 188 -18.43 5.58 7.23
CA HIS A 188 -17.57 5.33 8.39
C HIS A 188 -16.20 6.03 8.30
N TRP A 189 -15.68 6.21 7.08
CA TRP A 189 -14.34 6.71 6.85
C TRP A 189 -14.27 8.12 6.24
N ASP A 190 -15.43 8.78 6.00
CA ASP A 190 -15.55 10.15 5.45
C ASP A 190 -15.16 11.27 6.42
#